data_da38848c14b338e9c6dea9f8fbf330ab
#
_entry.id   da38848c14b338e9c6dea9f8fbf330ab
#
_cell.length_a   1.000
_cell.length_b   1.000
_cell.length_c   1.000
_cell.angle_alpha   90.00
_cell.angle_beta   90.00
_cell.angle_gamma   90.00
#
_symmetry.space_group_name_H-M   'P 1'
#
loop_
_entity.id
_entity.type
_entity.pdbx_description
1 polymer ?
#
loop_
_entity_poly.entity_id
_entity_poly.type
_entity_poly.pdbx_seq_one_letter_code
_entity_poly.pdbx_strand_id
1 'polypeptide(L)'
;MDEGNSQAFMPLASTPQVASMTPPVAVQTGDGVYSNTQIKAAIKSGHIVFHPYIEEHIAGSSVDVTLGHWYYRTERNTNGGFYNPFDEGDVQKYFDGPHSAETHQIWAEANCRKLFSVIPADQPIIVLAPGERILAHTHEFIGIKAPGTSTMQARSTWGRNGVAVCLDAGWGDPGYINRWTMEIYNMNQHHFVVLPVGERIAQIVFYHTGPVEGQYKKLSGKYQTDTDADLGSLIQNWRPEQMLPRGYKDKRRKTLPL
;
A
#
# COMPACT_ATOMS: atom_id res chain seq x y z
N MET A 1 -82.24 -22.33 -3.17
CA MET A 1 -81.61 -22.27 -4.48
C MET A 1 -80.42 -21.34 -4.34
N ASP A 2 -79.27 -21.97 -4.15
CA ASP A 2 -78.05 -21.16 -4.16
C ASP A 2 -76.92 -22.13 -4.62
N GLU A 3 -76.41 -21.84 -5.79
CA GLU A 3 -75.46 -22.72 -6.47
C GLU A 3 -74.07 -22.47 -5.94
N GLY A 4 -73.48 -23.52 -5.42
CA GLY A 4 -72.10 -23.52 -4.92
C GLY A 4 -71.11 -23.42 -6.07
N ASN A 5 -70.25 -22.41 -6.01
CA ASN A 5 -69.11 -22.23 -6.89
C ASN A 5 -67.89 -22.94 -6.32
N SER A 6 -67.64 -24.13 -6.86
CA SER A 6 -66.45 -24.93 -6.55
C SER A 6 -65.29 -24.47 -7.42
N GLN A 7 -64.39 -23.66 -6.87
CA GLN A 7 -63.09 -23.40 -7.51
C GLN A 7 -62.11 -24.54 -7.26
N ALA A 8 -61.78 -25.23 -8.33
CA ALA A 8 -60.76 -26.30 -8.35
C ALA A 8 -59.36 -25.66 -8.17
N PHE A 9 -58.65 -26.07 -7.12
CA PHE A 9 -57.25 -25.78 -6.95
C PHE A 9 -56.42 -26.52 -8.00
N MET A 10 -55.69 -25.74 -8.83
CA MET A 10 -54.66 -26.28 -9.70
C MET A 10 -53.42 -26.60 -8.84
N PRO A 11 -52.74 -27.75 -9.03
CA PRO A 11 -51.49 -28.06 -8.35
C PRO A 11 -50.36 -27.15 -8.90
N LEU A 12 -49.62 -26.56 -7.98
CA LEU A 12 -48.42 -25.81 -8.27
C LEU A 12 -47.39 -26.68 -9.02
N ALA A 13 -46.96 -26.15 -10.17
CA ALA A 13 -45.92 -26.80 -10.97
C ALA A 13 -44.62 -26.94 -10.16
N SER A 14 -44.03 -28.12 -10.25
CA SER A 14 -42.73 -28.44 -9.63
C SER A 14 -41.65 -27.49 -10.08
N THR A 15 -40.95 -26.88 -9.12
CA THR A 15 -39.77 -26.05 -9.32
C THR A 15 -38.70 -26.84 -10.09
N PRO A 16 -38.14 -26.30 -11.19
CA PRO A 16 -37.05 -27.01 -11.86
C PRO A 16 -35.82 -27.01 -10.95
N GLN A 17 -35.29 -28.20 -10.68
CA GLN A 17 -33.97 -28.34 -10.05
C GLN A 17 -32.93 -27.69 -10.97
N VAL A 18 -32.37 -26.57 -10.51
CA VAL A 18 -31.18 -25.98 -11.12
C VAL A 18 -30.01 -26.91 -10.81
N ALA A 19 -29.65 -27.73 -11.78
CA ALA A 19 -28.42 -28.49 -11.74
C ALA A 19 -27.25 -27.51 -11.69
N SER A 20 -26.56 -27.45 -10.56
CA SER A 20 -25.28 -26.75 -10.42
C SER A 20 -24.23 -27.49 -11.23
N MET A 21 -24.09 -27.12 -12.48
CA MET A 21 -22.95 -27.50 -13.30
C MET A 21 -22.06 -26.26 -13.50
N THR A 22 -21.29 -25.93 -12.49
CA THR A 22 -20.07 -25.14 -12.71
C THR A 22 -18.95 -26.15 -13.00
N PRO A 23 -18.45 -26.27 -14.24
CA PRO A 23 -17.24 -27.03 -14.47
C PRO A 23 -16.11 -26.39 -13.66
N PRO A 24 -15.15 -27.17 -13.13
CA PRO A 24 -14.00 -26.60 -12.49
C PRO A 24 -13.31 -25.68 -13.50
N VAL A 25 -13.29 -24.39 -13.19
CA VAL A 25 -12.52 -23.41 -13.98
C VAL A 25 -11.08 -23.89 -13.91
N ALA A 26 -10.56 -24.36 -15.03
CA ALA A 26 -9.14 -24.63 -15.15
C ALA A 26 -8.42 -23.30 -14.82
N VAL A 27 -7.70 -23.27 -13.72
CA VAL A 27 -6.89 -22.10 -13.32
C VAL A 27 -5.86 -21.91 -14.43
N GLN A 28 -6.13 -20.97 -15.33
CA GLN A 28 -5.14 -20.55 -16.31
C GLN A 28 -3.94 -20.03 -15.55
N THR A 29 -2.85 -20.74 -15.62
CA THR A 29 -1.57 -20.33 -15.06
C THR A 29 -0.99 -19.28 -15.99
N GLY A 30 -1.01 -18.00 -15.59
CA GLY A 30 -0.04 -17.08 -16.13
C GLY A 30 -0.48 -15.73 -16.69
N ASP A 31 -1.77 -15.41 -16.84
CA ASP A 31 -2.17 -14.13 -17.44
C ASP A 31 -3.04 -13.29 -16.46
N GLY A 32 -2.61 -12.03 -16.22
CA GLY A 32 -3.40 -11.06 -15.47
C GLY A 32 -3.01 -10.91 -13.99
N VAL A 33 -4.01 -10.69 -13.14
CA VAL A 33 -3.85 -10.46 -11.70
C VAL A 33 -3.74 -11.78 -10.95
N TYR A 34 -2.86 -11.84 -9.97
CA TYR A 34 -2.76 -12.99 -9.05
C TYR A 34 -4.01 -13.10 -8.17
N SER A 35 -4.60 -14.30 -8.13
CA SER A 35 -5.62 -14.64 -7.13
C SER A 35 -4.96 -14.88 -5.76
N ASN A 36 -5.77 -14.90 -4.69
CA ASN A 36 -5.26 -15.20 -3.34
C ASN A 36 -4.54 -16.55 -3.25
N THR A 37 -5.01 -17.57 -3.95
CA THR A 37 -4.36 -18.89 -4.01
C THR A 37 -3.01 -18.82 -4.72
N GLN A 38 -2.91 -18.07 -5.79
CA GLN A 38 -1.66 -17.82 -6.51
C GLN A 38 -0.69 -16.98 -5.69
N ILE A 39 -1.18 -15.95 -4.96
CA ILE A 39 -0.37 -15.14 -4.04
C ILE A 39 0.24 -16.03 -2.96
N LYS A 40 -0.57 -16.85 -2.28
CA LYS A 40 -0.10 -17.78 -1.23
C LYS A 40 0.93 -18.78 -1.78
N ALA A 41 0.70 -19.34 -2.96
CA ALA A 41 1.66 -20.23 -3.62
C ALA A 41 2.98 -19.50 -3.98
N ALA A 42 2.88 -18.27 -4.49
CA ALA A 42 4.03 -17.46 -4.84
C ALA A 42 4.86 -17.01 -3.62
N ILE A 43 4.20 -16.72 -2.49
CA ILE A 43 4.89 -16.47 -1.21
C ILE A 43 5.61 -17.73 -0.73
N LYS A 44 4.95 -18.87 -0.77
CA LYS A 44 5.55 -20.16 -0.36
C LYS A 44 6.77 -20.52 -1.20
N SER A 45 6.77 -20.21 -2.49
CA SER A 45 7.92 -20.44 -3.40
C SER A 45 8.99 -19.35 -3.29
N GLY A 46 8.75 -18.27 -2.55
CA GLY A 46 9.65 -17.11 -2.46
C GLY A 46 9.68 -16.24 -3.72
N HIS A 47 8.71 -16.37 -4.62
CA HIS A 47 8.52 -15.50 -5.79
C HIS A 47 7.93 -14.16 -5.38
N ILE A 48 6.94 -14.16 -4.47
CA ILE A 48 6.46 -12.98 -3.76
C ILE A 48 7.10 -12.98 -2.37
N VAL A 49 7.63 -11.84 -1.95
CA VAL A 49 8.07 -11.59 -0.58
C VAL A 49 6.96 -10.84 0.13
N PHE A 50 6.59 -11.31 1.33
CA PHE A 50 5.63 -10.64 2.21
C PHE A 50 6.04 -10.94 3.65
N HIS A 51 6.63 -9.96 4.32
CA HIS A 51 7.17 -10.11 5.67
C HIS A 51 6.94 -8.86 6.54
N PRO A 52 6.39 -8.98 7.77
CA PRO A 52 5.90 -10.23 8.36
C PRO A 52 4.69 -10.79 7.60
N TYR A 53 4.58 -12.12 7.54
CA TYR A 53 3.48 -12.79 6.88
C TYR A 53 2.25 -12.82 7.78
N ILE A 54 1.14 -12.27 7.29
CA ILE A 54 -0.16 -12.28 7.95
C ILE A 54 -1.18 -12.79 6.93
N GLU A 55 -1.66 -14.02 7.12
CA GLU A 55 -2.53 -14.68 6.14
C GLU A 55 -3.86 -13.94 5.94
N GLU A 56 -4.40 -13.36 7.00
CA GLU A 56 -5.66 -12.62 7.02
C GLU A 56 -5.61 -11.33 6.18
N HIS A 57 -4.41 -10.86 5.85
CA HIS A 57 -4.22 -9.72 4.95
C HIS A 57 -4.33 -10.10 3.47
N ILE A 58 -4.36 -11.39 3.14
CA ILE A 58 -4.48 -11.87 1.75
C ILE A 58 -5.96 -12.09 1.43
N ALA A 59 -6.55 -11.21 0.63
CA ALA A 59 -7.96 -11.27 0.26
C ALA A 59 -8.14 -11.16 -1.25
N GLY A 60 -8.99 -12.04 -1.82
CA GLY A 60 -9.37 -12.00 -3.24
C GLY A 60 -8.17 -12.03 -4.20
N SER A 61 -7.67 -10.85 -4.56
CA SER A 61 -6.56 -10.67 -5.51
C SER A 61 -5.56 -9.60 -5.03
N SER A 62 -5.49 -9.34 -3.74
CA SER A 62 -4.58 -8.34 -3.17
C SER A 62 -4.06 -8.74 -1.81
N VAL A 63 -3.02 -8.04 -1.35
CA VAL A 63 -2.49 -8.12 0.02
C VAL A 63 -2.65 -6.76 0.67
N ASP A 64 -3.35 -6.70 1.81
CA ASP A 64 -3.41 -5.50 2.63
C ASP A 64 -2.05 -5.28 3.31
N VAL A 65 -1.59 -4.03 3.32
CA VAL A 65 -0.37 -3.59 4.00
C VAL A 65 -0.71 -2.54 5.06
N THR A 66 0.12 -2.51 6.10
CA THR A 66 -0.13 -1.69 7.28
C THR A 66 0.81 -0.50 7.35
N LEU A 67 0.39 0.54 8.07
CA LEU A 67 1.18 1.75 8.29
C LEU A 67 2.37 1.45 9.21
N GLY A 68 3.54 1.81 8.76
CA GLY A 68 4.77 1.74 9.54
C GLY A 68 4.92 2.89 10.54
N HIS A 69 6.00 2.84 11.30
CA HIS A 69 6.23 3.67 12.48
C HIS A 69 6.94 5.00 12.16
N TRP A 70 7.71 5.04 11.06
CA TRP A 70 8.52 6.19 10.70
C TRP A 70 7.85 7.05 9.62
N TYR A 71 8.02 8.36 9.70
CA TYR A 71 7.52 9.27 8.69
C TYR A 71 8.36 10.54 8.60
N TYR A 72 8.23 11.25 7.47
CA TYR A 72 8.76 12.58 7.25
C TYR A 72 7.62 13.56 7.00
N ARG A 73 7.74 14.75 7.58
CA ARG A 73 6.88 15.90 7.24
C ARG A 73 7.54 16.74 6.15
N THR A 74 6.80 17.66 5.56
CA THR A 74 7.34 18.60 4.59
C THR A 74 7.47 19.99 5.23
N GLU A 75 8.65 20.59 5.15
CA GLU A 75 8.87 21.97 5.59
C GLU A 75 8.16 22.97 4.70
N ARG A 76 7.50 23.95 5.32
CA ARG A 76 6.72 24.97 4.60
C ARG A 76 7.57 26.13 4.05
N ASN A 77 8.80 26.32 4.54
CA ASN A 77 9.63 27.52 4.27
C ASN A 77 11.09 27.18 3.95
N THR A 78 11.32 26.46 2.86
CA THR A 78 12.68 26.25 2.35
C THR A 78 12.99 27.22 1.22
N ASN A 79 14.20 27.79 1.20
CA ASN A 79 14.77 28.54 0.07
C ASN A 79 13.84 29.60 -0.56
N GLY A 80 13.13 30.41 0.24
CA GLY A 80 12.21 31.43 -0.29
C GLY A 80 11.00 30.84 -1.03
N GLY A 81 10.60 29.60 -0.70
CA GLY A 81 9.46 28.91 -1.29
C GLY A 81 9.80 28.03 -2.50
N PHE A 82 11.07 27.90 -2.86
CA PHE A 82 11.51 27.01 -3.94
C PHE A 82 12.10 25.71 -3.39
N TYR A 83 11.78 24.61 -4.05
CA TYR A 83 12.29 23.27 -3.76
C TYR A 83 12.83 22.64 -5.04
N ASN A 84 14.12 22.27 -5.05
CA ASN A 84 14.74 21.59 -6.16
C ASN A 84 14.90 20.07 -5.85
N PRO A 85 14.04 19.19 -6.39
CA PRO A 85 14.11 17.75 -6.12
C PRO A 85 15.34 17.06 -6.73
N PHE A 86 16.16 17.80 -7.50
CA PHE A 86 17.39 17.32 -8.11
C PHE A 86 18.65 17.75 -7.34
N ASP A 87 18.49 18.44 -6.23
CA ASP A 87 19.56 18.77 -5.30
C ASP A 87 19.37 17.98 -4.00
N GLU A 88 20.39 17.21 -3.60
CA GLU A 88 20.34 16.37 -2.42
C GLU A 88 20.18 17.19 -1.14
N GLY A 89 20.87 18.35 -1.06
CA GLY A 89 20.78 19.24 0.09
C GLY A 89 19.40 19.87 0.24
N ASP A 90 18.75 20.22 -0.89
CA ASP A 90 17.38 20.72 -0.87
C ASP A 90 16.38 19.63 -0.45
N VAL A 91 16.57 18.38 -0.90
CA VAL A 91 15.74 17.26 -0.46
C VAL A 91 15.85 17.08 1.05
N GLN A 92 17.07 17.06 1.60
CA GLN A 92 17.29 16.90 3.03
C GLN A 92 16.71 18.04 3.88
N LYS A 93 16.66 19.27 3.37
CA LYS A 93 16.05 20.41 4.06
C LYS A 93 14.52 20.43 3.95
N TYR A 94 13.99 19.93 2.83
CA TYR A 94 12.55 19.94 2.58
C TYR A 94 11.80 18.91 3.39
N PHE A 95 12.42 17.77 3.69
CA PHE A 95 11.82 16.70 4.48
C PHE A 95 12.32 16.75 5.93
N ASP A 96 11.45 17.19 6.83
CA ASP A 96 11.68 17.19 8.27
C ASP A 96 11.46 15.77 8.85
N GLY A 97 12.48 15.26 9.51
CA GLY A 97 12.46 13.91 10.11
C GLY A 97 13.80 13.18 9.99
N PRO A 98 13.82 11.84 10.20
CA PRO A 98 12.65 10.99 10.41
C PRO A 98 11.99 11.18 11.78
N HIS A 99 10.66 11.28 11.80
CA HIS A 99 9.87 11.24 13.01
C HIS A 99 9.44 9.80 13.32
N SER A 100 9.33 9.51 14.61
CA SER A 100 8.77 8.27 15.13
C SER A 100 7.35 8.54 15.62
N ALA A 101 6.40 7.66 15.27
CA ALA A 101 5.04 7.77 15.80
C ALA A 101 5.06 7.64 17.32
N GLU A 102 4.37 8.54 18.00
CA GLU A 102 4.24 8.56 19.45
C GLU A 102 2.98 7.81 19.89
N THR A 103 2.95 7.32 21.13
CA THR A 103 1.74 6.74 21.67
C THR A 103 0.63 7.80 21.74
N HIS A 104 -0.61 7.36 21.61
CA HIS A 104 -1.79 8.22 21.66
C HIS A 104 -1.83 9.05 22.95
N GLN A 105 -1.40 8.47 24.08
CA GLN A 105 -1.32 9.17 25.35
C GLN A 105 -0.29 10.32 25.31
N ILE A 106 0.95 10.03 24.87
CA ILE A 106 2.00 11.05 24.77
C ILE A 106 1.56 12.19 23.85
N TRP A 107 1.01 11.84 22.68
CA TRP A 107 0.48 12.84 21.75
C TRP A 107 -0.63 13.70 22.38
N ALA A 108 -1.58 13.07 23.07
CA ALA A 108 -2.71 13.77 23.71
C ALA A 108 -2.25 14.74 24.81
N GLU A 109 -1.31 14.31 25.64
CA GLU A 109 -0.69 15.15 26.69
C GLU A 109 0.05 16.35 26.09
N ALA A 110 0.90 16.13 25.07
CA ALA A 110 1.65 17.17 24.40
C ALA A 110 0.77 18.22 23.70
N ASN A 111 -0.42 17.81 23.23
CA ASN A 111 -1.35 18.68 22.52
C ASN A 111 -2.53 19.18 23.41
N CYS A 112 -2.51 18.93 24.69
CA CYS A 112 -3.60 19.28 25.65
C CYS A 112 -4.98 18.78 25.15
N ARG A 113 -5.03 17.54 24.64
CA ARG A 113 -6.24 16.91 24.12
C ARG A 113 -6.65 15.70 24.96
N LYS A 114 -7.93 15.36 24.89
CA LYS A 114 -8.42 14.08 25.40
C LYS A 114 -8.06 12.96 24.43
N LEU A 115 -7.95 11.75 24.97
CA LEU A 115 -7.80 10.56 24.16
C LEU A 115 -9.02 10.40 23.22
N PHE A 116 -8.75 10.01 21.98
CA PHE A 116 -9.81 9.65 21.04
C PHE A 116 -10.46 8.34 21.47
N SER A 117 -11.78 8.25 21.35
CA SER A 117 -12.50 7.01 21.62
C SER A 117 -12.03 5.89 20.69
N VAL A 118 -12.08 4.66 21.16
CA VAL A 118 -11.73 3.40 20.46
C VAL A 118 -10.27 3.26 20.00
N ILE A 119 -9.40 4.23 20.27
CA ILE A 119 -7.95 4.10 20.06
C ILE A 119 -7.29 3.91 21.42
N PRO A 120 -6.57 2.80 21.67
CA PRO A 120 -5.88 2.57 22.95
C PRO A 120 -4.86 3.68 23.27
N ALA A 121 -4.62 3.93 24.54
CA ALA A 121 -3.69 4.98 24.99
C ALA A 121 -2.23 4.68 24.59
N ASP A 122 -1.86 3.42 24.55
CA ASP A 122 -0.53 2.92 24.17
C ASP A 122 -0.35 2.72 22.65
N GLN A 123 -1.42 2.91 21.86
CA GLN A 123 -1.37 2.80 20.40
C GLN A 123 -0.53 3.92 19.79
N PRO A 124 0.56 3.65 19.05
CA PRO A 124 1.27 4.68 18.30
C PRO A 124 0.38 5.26 17.20
N ILE A 125 0.37 6.58 17.07
CA ILE A 125 -0.46 7.30 16.09
C ILE A 125 0.37 8.34 15.34
N ILE A 126 -0.07 8.65 14.12
CA ILE A 126 0.36 9.79 13.33
C ILE A 126 -0.87 10.67 13.11
N VAL A 127 -0.79 11.95 13.45
CA VAL A 127 -1.91 12.89 13.25
C VAL A 127 -1.56 13.85 12.14
N LEU A 128 -2.38 13.85 11.09
CA LEU A 128 -2.21 14.73 9.92
C LEU A 128 -3.12 15.95 10.04
N ALA A 129 -2.53 17.13 9.90
CA ALA A 129 -3.28 18.38 9.80
C ALA A 129 -4.06 18.45 8.46
N PRO A 130 -5.06 19.34 8.37
CA PRO A 130 -5.73 19.63 7.09
C PRO A 130 -4.74 20.00 5.99
N GLY A 131 -4.83 19.34 4.84
CA GLY A 131 -3.95 19.57 3.69
C GLY A 131 -2.49 19.17 3.91
N GLU A 132 -2.19 18.40 4.95
CA GLU A 132 -0.84 17.92 5.21
C GLU A 132 -0.51 16.67 4.40
N ARG A 133 0.72 16.62 3.91
CA ARG A 133 1.32 15.46 3.25
C ARG A 133 2.54 14.99 4.04
N ILE A 134 2.68 13.69 4.18
CA ILE A 134 3.87 13.04 4.75
C ILE A 134 4.41 11.98 3.81
N LEU A 135 5.69 11.62 3.98
CA LEU A 135 6.20 10.33 3.53
C LEU A 135 6.14 9.37 4.71
N ALA A 136 5.50 8.23 4.53
CA ALA A 136 5.47 7.14 5.48
C ALA A 136 5.84 5.83 4.76
N HIS A 137 5.77 4.70 5.43
CA HIS A 137 6.12 3.43 4.81
C HIS A 137 5.18 2.29 5.23
N THR A 138 5.16 1.22 4.45
CA THR A 138 4.52 -0.02 4.86
C THR A 138 5.30 -0.66 6.01
N HIS A 139 4.61 -1.25 6.97
CA HIS A 139 5.28 -2.04 8.00
C HIS A 139 5.97 -3.26 7.37
N GLU A 140 5.38 -3.81 6.33
CA GLU A 140 5.84 -5.01 5.66
C GLU A 140 6.95 -4.71 4.63
N PHE A 141 7.87 -5.66 4.50
CA PHE A 141 8.69 -5.82 3.30
C PHE A 141 7.89 -6.64 2.30
N ILE A 142 7.60 -6.07 1.15
CA ILE A 142 6.72 -6.71 0.17
C ILE A 142 7.15 -6.38 -1.25
N GLY A 143 6.96 -7.34 -2.16
CA GLY A 143 7.24 -7.18 -3.57
C GLY A 143 7.25 -8.52 -4.30
N ILE A 144 7.45 -8.48 -5.61
CA ILE A 144 7.49 -9.65 -6.48
C ILE A 144 8.79 -9.68 -7.26
N LYS A 145 9.39 -10.87 -7.39
CA LYS A 145 10.54 -11.11 -8.27
C LYS A 145 10.09 -11.14 -9.73
N ALA A 146 11.02 -10.88 -10.65
CA ALA A 146 10.76 -11.08 -12.08
C ALA A 146 10.57 -12.56 -12.41
N PRO A 147 9.67 -12.92 -13.34
CA PRO A 147 8.70 -12.05 -14.02
C PRO A 147 7.50 -11.74 -13.11
N GLY A 148 7.11 -10.49 -13.05
CA GLY A 148 5.97 -10.03 -12.24
C GLY A 148 6.14 -8.58 -11.83
N THR A 149 5.04 -7.88 -11.70
CA THR A 149 4.99 -6.48 -11.26
C THR A 149 3.88 -6.31 -10.23
N SER A 150 3.82 -5.16 -9.59
CA SER A 150 2.81 -4.88 -8.57
C SER A 150 2.38 -3.42 -8.60
N THR A 151 1.21 -3.16 -8.01
CA THR A 151 0.75 -1.80 -7.78
C THR A 151 0.14 -1.67 -6.39
N MET A 152 0.41 -0.56 -5.73
CA MET A 152 -0.16 -0.21 -4.43
C MET A 152 -1.26 0.82 -4.61
N GLN A 153 -2.36 0.65 -3.87
CA GLN A 153 -3.48 1.58 -3.84
C GLN A 153 -3.98 1.76 -2.41
N ALA A 154 -4.56 2.93 -2.11
CA ALA A 154 -5.24 3.13 -0.85
C ALA A 154 -6.39 2.12 -0.67
N ARG A 155 -6.61 1.66 0.54
CA ARG A 155 -7.87 0.97 0.87
C ARG A 155 -9.03 1.96 0.78
N SER A 156 -10.16 1.49 0.28
CA SER A 156 -11.35 2.33 0.02
C SER A 156 -11.85 3.08 1.26
N THR A 157 -11.63 2.54 2.46
CA THR A 157 -11.95 3.22 3.72
C THR A 157 -11.20 4.54 3.84
N TRP A 158 -9.89 4.55 3.57
CA TRP A 158 -9.08 5.75 3.65
C TRP A 158 -9.42 6.76 2.56
N GLY A 159 -9.59 6.29 1.32
CA GLY A 159 -10.03 7.15 0.22
C GLY A 159 -11.37 7.86 0.50
N ARG A 160 -12.35 7.15 1.09
CA ARG A 160 -13.63 7.73 1.49
C ARG A 160 -13.53 8.74 2.64
N ASN A 161 -12.51 8.60 3.49
CA ASN A 161 -12.21 9.56 4.55
C ASN A 161 -11.32 10.72 4.09
N GLY A 162 -11.11 10.88 2.78
CA GLY A 162 -10.30 11.96 2.22
C GLY A 162 -8.80 11.80 2.46
N VAL A 163 -8.32 10.57 2.56
CA VAL A 163 -6.89 10.27 2.69
C VAL A 163 -6.39 9.56 1.45
N ALA A 164 -5.51 10.21 0.68
CA ALA A 164 -4.73 9.55 -0.36
C ALA A 164 -3.51 8.87 0.27
N VAL A 165 -3.06 7.75 -0.31
CA VAL A 165 -1.96 6.97 0.27
C VAL A 165 -0.72 6.92 -0.64
N CYS A 166 -0.89 6.92 -1.95
CA CYS A 166 0.21 6.74 -2.89
C CYS A 166 0.34 7.87 -3.92
N LEU A 167 -0.60 8.80 -4.04
CA LEU A 167 -0.63 9.90 -5.01
C LEU A 167 -0.11 9.50 -6.41
N ASP A 168 -0.63 8.43 -7.00
CA ASP A 168 -0.23 7.84 -8.30
C ASP A 168 1.18 7.21 -8.37
N ALA A 169 1.96 7.19 -7.31
CA ALA A 169 3.29 6.59 -7.28
C ALA A 169 3.31 5.11 -6.85
N GLY A 170 2.19 4.42 -7.03
CA GLY A 170 2.00 3.05 -6.54
C GLY A 170 2.60 1.94 -7.41
N TRP A 171 3.43 2.22 -8.43
CA TRP A 171 3.98 1.20 -9.30
C TRP A 171 5.22 0.52 -8.72
N GLY A 172 5.22 -0.80 -8.67
CA GLY A 172 6.34 -1.61 -8.24
C GLY A 172 6.95 -2.40 -9.41
N ASP A 173 8.13 -1.98 -9.82
CA ASP A 173 8.88 -2.65 -10.89
C ASP A 173 9.19 -4.12 -10.54
N PRO A 174 9.34 -4.98 -11.55
CA PRO A 174 9.79 -6.37 -11.37
C PRO A 174 11.10 -6.45 -10.58
N GLY A 175 11.08 -7.13 -9.44
CA GLY A 175 12.22 -7.27 -8.55
C GLY A 175 12.36 -6.18 -7.48
N TYR A 176 11.46 -5.19 -7.44
CA TYR A 176 11.41 -4.26 -6.32
C TYR A 176 10.79 -4.94 -5.09
N ILE A 177 11.59 -5.10 -4.04
CA ILE A 177 11.19 -5.71 -2.77
C ILE A 177 11.70 -4.83 -1.65
N ASN A 178 10.81 -4.16 -0.93
CA ASN A 178 11.17 -3.26 0.17
C ASN A 178 9.95 -2.96 1.06
N ARG A 179 10.14 -2.17 2.12
CA ARG A 179 9.06 -1.35 2.66
C ARG A 179 8.73 -0.28 1.63
N TRP A 180 7.47 -0.21 1.25
CA TRP A 180 7.04 0.77 0.26
C TRP A 180 6.86 2.12 0.90
N THR A 181 7.42 3.14 0.27
CA THR A 181 7.14 4.53 0.65
C THR A 181 5.73 4.90 0.19
N MET A 182 5.00 5.59 1.06
CA MET A 182 3.64 6.05 0.82
C MET A 182 3.59 7.57 0.97
N GLU A 183 3.14 8.26 -0.06
CA GLU A 183 2.82 9.68 -0.03
C GLU A 183 1.41 9.84 0.54
N ILE A 184 1.31 9.90 1.87
CA ILE A 184 0.02 10.02 2.55
C ILE A 184 -0.37 11.49 2.62
N TYR A 185 -1.55 11.80 2.12
CA TYR A 185 -2.07 13.15 2.05
C TYR A 185 -3.48 13.24 2.66
N ASN A 186 -3.65 14.12 3.65
CA ASN A 186 -4.97 14.47 4.18
C ASN A 186 -5.62 15.53 3.30
N MET A 187 -6.54 15.13 2.43
CA MET A 187 -7.26 16.01 1.52
C MET A 187 -8.39 16.79 2.21
N ASN A 188 -8.70 16.50 3.48
CA ASN A 188 -9.68 17.29 4.23
C ASN A 188 -9.15 18.70 4.48
N GLN A 189 -10.00 19.71 4.27
CA GLN A 189 -9.63 21.11 4.43
C GLN A 189 -9.71 21.61 5.87
N HIS A 190 -10.48 20.95 6.73
CA HIS A 190 -10.81 21.45 8.06
C HIS A 190 -10.61 20.43 9.19
N HIS A 191 -10.32 19.18 8.88
CA HIS A 191 -10.24 18.10 9.87
C HIS A 191 -8.87 17.45 9.91
N PHE A 192 -8.35 17.31 11.12
CA PHE A 192 -7.21 16.43 11.39
C PHE A 192 -7.64 14.97 11.21
N VAL A 193 -6.76 14.14 10.68
CA VAL A 193 -6.98 12.71 10.55
C VAL A 193 -5.96 11.97 11.40
N VAL A 194 -6.45 11.01 12.18
CA VAL A 194 -5.63 10.16 13.03
C VAL A 194 -5.36 8.84 12.32
N LEU A 195 -4.09 8.49 12.18
CA LEU A 195 -3.61 7.27 11.54
C LEU A 195 -2.93 6.38 12.59
N PRO A 196 -3.57 5.31 13.08
CA PRO A 196 -2.90 4.36 13.95
C PRO A 196 -1.84 3.57 13.18
N VAL A 197 -0.66 3.42 13.78
CA VAL A 197 0.41 2.55 13.26
C VAL A 197 -0.05 1.09 13.32
N GLY A 198 0.28 0.31 12.30
CA GLY A 198 -0.20 -1.07 12.18
C GLY A 198 -1.62 -1.21 11.62
N GLU A 199 -2.34 -0.10 11.41
CA GLU A 199 -3.65 -0.16 10.73
C GLU A 199 -3.46 -0.43 9.23
N ARG A 200 -4.36 -1.23 8.63
CA ARG A 200 -4.33 -1.54 7.20
C ARG A 200 -4.68 -0.29 6.39
N ILE A 201 -3.69 0.26 5.69
CA ILE A 201 -3.80 1.55 5.02
C ILE A 201 -3.87 1.44 3.50
N ALA A 202 -3.17 0.48 2.94
CA ALA A 202 -3.09 0.25 1.50
C ALA A 202 -3.25 -1.23 1.17
N GLN A 203 -3.34 -1.52 -0.13
CA GLN A 203 -3.38 -2.88 -0.66
C GLN A 203 -2.47 -2.97 -1.88
N ILE A 204 -1.79 -4.10 -2.03
CA ILE A 204 -0.91 -4.39 -3.15
C ILE A 204 -1.52 -5.48 -4.01
N VAL A 205 -1.63 -5.21 -5.31
CA VAL A 205 -2.06 -6.14 -6.35
C VAL A 205 -0.85 -6.58 -7.13
N PHE A 206 -0.73 -7.86 -7.40
CA PHE A 206 0.35 -8.45 -8.19
C PHE A 206 -0.15 -8.86 -9.57
N TYR A 207 0.72 -8.69 -10.57
CA TYR A 207 0.43 -8.98 -11.97
C TYR A 207 1.48 -9.91 -12.56
N HIS A 208 1.05 -10.83 -13.39
CA HIS A 208 1.95 -11.58 -14.25
C HIS A 208 2.51 -10.67 -15.35
N THR A 209 3.80 -10.80 -15.64
CA THR A 209 4.42 -10.17 -16.81
C THR A 209 5.08 -11.23 -17.68
N GLY A 210 5.31 -10.91 -18.93
CA GLY A 210 6.24 -11.68 -19.76
C GLY A 210 7.69 -11.58 -19.22
N PRO A 211 8.66 -12.23 -19.90
CA PRO A 211 10.07 -12.10 -19.56
C PRO A 211 10.50 -10.63 -19.50
N VAL A 212 11.27 -10.27 -18.48
CA VAL A 212 11.79 -8.91 -18.27
C VAL A 212 13.29 -8.92 -18.49
N GLU A 213 13.78 -8.06 -19.37
CA GLU A 213 15.20 -7.88 -19.59
C GLU A 213 15.82 -7.01 -18.48
N GLY A 214 16.86 -7.53 -17.83
CA GLY A 214 17.59 -6.83 -16.77
C GLY A 214 16.96 -6.98 -15.38
N GLN A 215 17.70 -6.52 -14.39
CA GLN A 215 17.27 -6.46 -12.98
C GLN A 215 16.95 -5.02 -12.61
N TYR A 216 16.01 -4.79 -11.69
CA TYR A 216 15.60 -3.48 -11.20
C TYR A 216 16.80 -2.56 -10.88
N LYS A 217 17.78 -3.06 -10.13
CA LYS A 217 19.00 -2.34 -9.78
C LYS A 217 19.81 -1.88 -10.99
N LYS A 218 19.88 -2.70 -12.06
CA LYS A 218 20.67 -2.40 -13.27
C LYS A 218 19.95 -1.43 -14.20
N LEU A 219 18.62 -1.44 -14.20
CA LEU A 219 17.83 -0.61 -15.10
C LEU A 219 17.69 0.83 -14.61
N SER A 220 17.22 1.05 -13.41
CA SER A 220 17.02 2.40 -12.88
C SER A 220 16.75 2.45 -11.38
N GLY A 221 16.89 1.33 -10.67
CA GLY A 221 16.52 1.21 -9.27
C GLY A 221 17.26 2.22 -8.38
N LYS A 222 16.53 3.23 -7.90
CA LYS A 222 17.07 4.27 -7.01
C LYS A 222 16.79 3.98 -5.54
N TYR A 223 15.77 3.16 -5.26
CA TYR A 223 15.19 2.98 -3.95
C TYR A 223 15.47 1.62 -3.32
N GLN A 224 16.14 0.73 -4.04
CA GLN A 224 16.63 -0.54 -3.52
C GLN A 224 18.13 -0.62 -3.77
N THR A 225 18.90 -0.78 -2.69
CA THR A 225 20.37 -0.77 -2.74
C THR A 225 20.94 -2.12 -3.13
N ASP A 226 20.23 -3.21 -2.81
CA ASP A 226 20.64 -4.58 -3.12
C ASP A 226 19.41 -5.44 -3.46
N THR A 227 19.29 -5.81 -4.75
CA THR A 227 18.19 -6.64 -5.26
C THR A 227 18.41 -8.13 -5.06
N ASP A 228 19.65 -8.51 -4.81
CA ASP A 228 20.07 -9.91 -4.60
C ASP A 228 20.22 -10.23 -3.11
N ALA A 229 20.03 -9.23 -2.22
CA ALA A 229 20.07 -9.43 -0.80
C ALA A 229 18.94 -10.37 -0.35
N ASP A 230 19.28 -11.25 0.57
CA ASP A 230 18.26 -12.00 1.29
C ASP A 230 17.38 -11.07 2.13
N LEU A 231 16.21 -11.55 2.53
CA LEU A 231 15.25 -10.76 3.32
C LEU A 231 15.86 -10.28 4.66
N GLY A 232 16.74 -11.07 5.29
CA GLY A 232 17.42 -10.70 6.54
C GLY A 232 18.27 -9.44 6.34
N SER A 233 19.06 -9.40 5.27
CA SER A 233 19.87 -8.22 4.90
C SER A 233 19.01 -7.00 4.62
N LEU A 234 17.88 -7.16 3.90
CA LEU A 234 16.95 -6.06 3.66
C LEU A 234 16.41 -5.48 4.98
N ILE A 235 15.98 -6.34 5.90
CA ILE A 235 15.45 -5.94 7.21
C ILE A 235 16.53 -5.20 8.03
N GLN A 236 17.74 -5.72 8.07
CA GLN A 236 18.84 -5.13 8.85
C GLN A 236 19.30 -3.78 8.30
N ASN A 237 19.30 -3.62 6.98
CA ASN A 237 19.85 -2.45 6.30
C ASN A 237 18.82 -1.37 5.98
N TRP A 238 17.52 -1.65 6.18
CA TRP A 238 16.51 -0.63 5.95
C TRP A 238 16.64 0.52 6.96
N ARG A 239 16.54 1.74 6.45
CA ARG A 239 16.54 2.97 7.24
C ARG A 239 15.47 3.92 6.71
N PRO A 240 14.87 4.78 7.57
CA PRO A 240 13.84 5.74 7.16
C PRO A 240 14.27 6.66 6.00
N GLU A 241 15.56 6.98 5.90
CA GLU A 241 16.12 7.81 4.83
C GLU A 241 15.95 7.19 3.43
N GLN A 242 15.63 5.90 3.36
CA GLN A 242 15.31 5.25 2.09
C GLN A 242 13.97 5.72 1.51
N MET A 243 13.11 6.35 2.29
CA MET A 243 11.87 6.97 1.82
C MET A 243 12.10 8.27 1.04
N LEU A 244 13.23 8.95 1.24
CA LEU A 244 13.48 10.26 0.64
C LEU A 244 13.60 10.18 -0.90
N PRO A 245 13.06 11.15 -1.64
CA PRO A 245 13.17 11.21 -3.09
C PRO A 245 14.63 11.30 -3.54
N ARG A 246 14.99 10.58 -4.60
CA ARG A 246 16.35 10.50 -5.12
C ARG A 246 16.45 10.95 -6.59
N GLY A 247 15.72 12.00 -6.96
CA GLY A 247 15.77 12.59 -8.30
C GLY A 247 17.18 13.00 -8.73
N TYR A 248 18.00 13.45 -7.78
CA TYR A 248 19.40 13.81 -8.00
C TYR A 248 20.29 12.61 -8.44
N LYS A 249 19.87 11.38 -8.23
CA LYS A 249 20.57 10.16 -8.69
C LYS A 249 20.21 9.75 -10.13
N ASP A 250 19.30 10.46 -10.79
CA ASP A 250 18.90 10.10 -12.17
C ASP A 250 19.98 10.46 -13.19
N LYS A 251 20.71 9.45 -13.62
CA LYS A 251 21.80 9.61 -14.60
C LYS A 251 21.33 9.96 -16.01
N ARG A 252 20.10 9.56 -16.39
CA ARG A 252 19.54 9.77 -17.75
C ARG A 252 19.24 11.24 -18.02
N ARG A 253 19.00 12.03 -16.99
CA ARG A 253 18.70 13.46 -17.11
C ARG A 253 19.81 14.25 -17.82
N LYS A 254 21.07 13.84 -17.68
CA LYS A 254 22.23 14.54 -18.25
C LYS A 254 22.42 14.30 -19.75
N THR A 255 21.67 13.40 -20.35
CA THR A 255 21.83 12.96 -21.74
C THR A 255 20.65 13.31 -22.64
N LEU A 256 19.64 14.01 -22.12
CA LEU A 256 18.55 14.50 -22.97
C LEU A 256 19.08 15.65 -23.84
N PRO A 257 18.98 15.54 -25.19
CA PRO A 257 19.25 16.68 -26.06
C PRO A 257 18.23 17.77 -25.74
N LEU A 258 18.71 18.99 -25.58
CA LEU A 258 17.87 20.17 -25.45
C LEU A 258 17.25 20.53 -26.81
#